data_8eb6a06d5e5104d5fe9709b1cf82139f
#
_entry.id   8eb6a06d5e5104d5fe9709b1cf82139f
#
_cell.length_a   1.000
_cell.length_b   1.000
_cell.length_c   1.000
_cell.angle_alpha   90.00
_cell.angle_beta   90.00
_cell.angle_gamma   90.00
#
_symmetry.space_group_name_H-M   'P 1'
#
loop_
_entity.id
_entity.type
_entity.pdbx_description
1 polymer ?
#
loop_
_entity_poly.entity_id
_entity_poly.type
_entity_poly.pdbx_seq_one_letter_code
_entity_poly.pdbx_strand_id
1 'polypeptide(L)'
;HAFKIGRYLGWFYGKDHKAKVVIGKDTRRSSYMFESALCAGLTASGADAYLLHVTTTPSVSYVARADDFDCGIMISASHNPYHDNGIKLLNGEGEKMDDTVLDGIEAYLDSGEELPYATLDAIGRTVDYAAGRNRYIGYLISLATRSYKGKKVGLDCANGSTWMMAKSVFDALGADTFVINNHPDGLNINVDCGSTHIEHLQKYVLDNGLDVGFAFDGDADRCLAVDEKGNVVNGDHILYVCAKYMQERGIFGNSKVVTTIMSNMGLYKALDALGIGYEKTAVGDKYVAENMRQNGHLIGGEQSGHIIFGRLANTGDGILTAIKVMEAMCETKQPLSVLASGMKMYPQKLKNVVVTDKDETLNCEEVKAAVKQVEAELGENGRVVLRKSGTEPLLRVMVEATSDDLCEEKVDYIIDAMRKCGKLIRVK
;
A
#
# COMPACT_ATOMS: atom_id res chain seq x y z
N HIS A 1 -7.86 10.12 -22.33
CA HIS A 1 -8.46 10.16 -20.99
C HIS A 1 -7.71 11.11 -20.06
N ALA A 2 -6.39 11.03 -19.84
CA ALA A 2 -5.67 11.86 -18.86
C ALA A 2 -5.93 13.38 -19.03
N PHE A 3 -5.91 13.90 -20.26
CA PHE A 3 -6.29 15.29 -20.53
C PHE A 3 -7.72 15.59 -20.06
N LYS A 4 -8.68 14.71 -20.34
CA LYS A 4 -10.08 14.90 -19.91
C LYS A 4 -10.24 14.84 -18.40
N ILE A 5 -9.51 13.95 -17.70
CA ILE A 5 -9.48 13.91 -16.22
C ILE A 5 -9.02 15.27 -15.68
N GLY A 6 -7.92 15.82 -16.23
CA GLY A 6 -7.46 17.15 -15.86
C GLY A 6 -8.50 18.25 -16.13
N ARG A 7 -9.19 18.16 -17.29
CA ARG A 7 -10.29 19.08 -17.63
C ARG A 7 -11.40 19.06 -16.58
N TYR A 8 -11.84 17.85 -16.23
CA TYR A 8 -12.93 17.69 -15.26
C TYR A 8 -12.53 18.21 -13.87
N LEU A 9 -11.37 17.82 -13.37
CA LEU A 9 -10.91 18.27 -12.03
C LEU A 9 -10.75 19.78 -11.97
N GLY A 10 -10.14 20.39 -13.00
CA GLY A 10 -9.98 21.84 -13.06
C GLY A 10 -11.32 22.58 -13.12
N TRP A 11 -12.29 22.06 -13.88
CA TRP A 11 -13.64 22.61 -13.92
C TRP A 11 -14.42 22.38 -12.63
N PHE A 12 -14.34 21.19 -12.03
CA PHE A 12 -15.09 20.81 -10.84
C PHE A 12 -14.70 21.66 -9.64
N TYR A 13 -13.39 21.76 -9.37
CA TYR A 13 -12.87 22.54 -8.24
C TYR A 13 -12.75 24.04 -8.52
N GLY A 14 -12.75 24.44 -9.79
CA GLY A 14 -12.58 25.83 -10.21
C GLY A 14 -13.83 26.68 -10.22
N LYS A 15 -14.95 26.22 -9.65
CA LYS A 15 -16.25 26.92 -9.71
C LYS A 15 -16.26 28.24 -8.94
N ASP A 16 -15.68 28.26 -7.77
CA ASP A 16 -15.76 29.38 -6.83
C ASP A 16 -14.41 30.06 -6.59
N HIS A 17 -13.31 29.43 -6.98
CA HIS A 17 -11.94 29.94 -6.84
C HIS A 17 -11.04 29.34 -7.92
N LYS A 18 -9.81 29.82 -8.01
CA LYS A 18 -8.81 29.23 -8.90
C LYS A 18 -8.26 27.94 -8.27
N ALA A 19 -8.67 26.79 -8.81
CA ALA A 19 -8.29 25.50 -8.28
C ALA A 19 -6.76 25.27 -8.33
N LYS A 20 -6.24 24.61 -7.28
CA LYS A 20 -4.85 24.18 -7.16
C LYS A 20 -4.79 22.66 -7.05
N VAL A 21 -4.08 22.03 -7.97
CA VAL A 21 -3.94 20.57 -8.01
C VAL A 21 -2.47 20.20 -7.91
N VAL A 22 -2.11 19.37 -6.95
CA VAL A 22 -0.75 18.86 -6.80
C VAL A 22 -0.59 17.54 -7.54
N ILE A 23 0.50 17.38 -8.29
CA ILE A 23 0.75 16.19 -9.12
C ILE A 23 2.11 15.61 -8.77
N GLY A 24 2.12 14.31 -8.46
CA GLY A 24 3.31 13.48 -8.34
C GLY A 24 3.29 12.32 -9.32
N LYS A 25 4.45 11.75 -9.57
CA LYS A 25 4.61 10.59 -10.44
C LYS A 25 5.71 9.65 -9.95
N ASP A 26 5.62 8.38 -10.34
CA ASP A 26 6.71 7.44 -10.21
C ASP A 26 7.74 7.58 -11.37
N THR A 27 8.68 6.67 -11.43
CA THR A 27 9.80 6.71 -12.37
C THR A 27 9.47 6.16 -13.76
N ARG A 28 8.27 5.62 -14.00
CA ARG A 28 7.85 5.05 -15.28
C ARG A 28 7.97 6.06 -16.40
N ARG A 29 8.48 5.63 -17.55
CA ARG A 29 8.59 6.51 -18.74
C ARG A 29 7.24 7.09 -19.17
N SER A 30 6.16 6.30 -19.08
CA SER A 30 4.81 6.75 -19.43
C SER A 30 4.26 7.80 -18.46
N SER A 31 4.76 7.88 -17.22
CA SER A 31 4.31 8.86 -16.23
C SER A 31 4.54 10.29 -16.66
N TYR A 32 5.61 10.57 -17.43
CA TYR A 32 5.89 11.89 -18.00
C TYR A 32 4.84 12.31 -19.03
N MET A 33 4.38 11.37 -19.86
CA MET A 33 3.32 11.62 -20.84
C MET A 33 1.98 11.93 -20.14
N PHE A 34 1.63 11.13 -19.11
CA PHE A 34 0.39 11.35 -18.38
C PHE A 34 0.42 12.66 -17.58
N GLU A 35 1.54 13.03 -16.96
CA GLU A 35 1.72 14.31 -16.27
C GLU A 35 1.46 15.48 -17.22
N SER A 36 2.08 15.47 -18.41
CA SER A 36 1.90 16.51 -19.41
C SER A 36 0.44 16.64 -19.86
N ALA A 37 -0.24 15.51 -20.08
CA ALA A 37 -1.65 15.49 -20.48
C ALA A 37 -2.58 16.02 -19.37
N LEU A 38 -2.36 15.63 -18.11
CA LEU A 38 -3.11 16.13 -16.96
C LEU A 38 -2.91 17.63 -16.77
N CYS A 39 -1.66 18.12 -16.83
CA CYS A 39 -1.34 19.53 -16.73
C CYS A 39 -2.04 20.36 -17.83
N ALA A 40 -2.01 19.87 -19.08
CA ALA A 40 -2.70 20.56 -20.18
C ALA A 40 -4.22 20.62 -19.93
N GLY A 41 -4.82 19.53 -19.42
CA GLY A 41 -6.25 19.53 -19.09
C GLY A 41 -6.61 20.47 -17.95
N LEU A 42 -5.86 20.45 -16.85
CA LEU A 42 -6.06 21.33 -15.69
C LEU A 42 -5.94 22.81 -16.08
N THR A 43 -4.85 23.18 -16.75
CA THR A 43 -4.60 24.58 -17.13
C THR A 43 -5.60 25.09 -18.17
N ALA A 44 -6.06 24.23 -19.09
CA ALA A 44 -7.13 24.55 -20.02
C ALA A 44 -8.50 24.76 -19.36
N SER A 45 -8.68 24.29 -18.13
CA SER A 45 -9.87 24.52 -17.30
C SER A 45 -9.67 25.62 -16.23
N GLY A 46 -8.53 26.32 -16.25
CA GLY A 46 -8.26 27.44 -15.34
C GLY A 46 -7.57 27.05 -14.04
N ALA A 47 -7.33 25.77 -13.77
CA ALA A 47 -6.65 25.31 -12.56
C ALA A 47 -5.13 25.44 -12.67
N ASP A 48 -4.46 25.76 -11.56
CA ASP A 48 -3.00 25.71 -11.46
C ASP A 48 -2.54 24.28 -11.10
N ALA A 49 -1.60 23.73 -11.86
CA ALA A 49 -1.01 22.41 -11.66
C ALA A 49 0.38 22.53 -11.00
N TYR A 50 0.54 21.98 -9.80
CA TYR A 50 1.76 22.05 -9.01
C TYR A 50 2.51 20.71 -9.10
N LEU A 51 3.73 20.73 -9.64
CA LEU A 51 4.49 19.53 -9.96
C LEU A 51 5.49 19.19 -8.84
N LEU A 52 5.27 18.07 -8.16
CA LEU A 52 6.25 17.49 -7.23
C LEU A 52 7.33 16.68 -7.96
N HIS A 53 7.14 16.43 -9.27
CA HIS A 53 7.96 15.54 -10.08
C HIS A 53 7.94 14.09 -9.57
N VAL A 54 9.07 13.38 -9.66
CA VAL A 54 9.15 12.02 -9.10
C VAL A 54 9.09 12.09 -7.59
N THR A 55 8.04 11.47 -7.03
CA THR A 55 7.76 11.42 -5.60
C THR A 55 6.87 10.23 -5.26
N THR A 56 6.66 9.97 -3.97
CA THR A 56 5.86 8.85 -3.47
C THR A 56 4.37 9.19 -3.37
N THR A 57 3.50 8.20 -3.40
CA THR A 57 2.05 8.39 -3.15
C THR A 57 1.81 9.09 -1.79
N PRO A 58 2.41 8.67 -0.66
CA PRO A 58 2.23 9.37 0.61
C PRO A 58 2.76 10.81 0.60
N SER A 59 3.77 11.13 -0.22
CA SER A 59 4.21 12.53 -0.40
C SER A 59 3.12 13.40 -1.03
N VAL A 60 2.43 12.89 -2.06
CA VAL A 60 1.31 13.62 -2.68
C VAL A 60 0.17 13.80 -1.67
N SER A 61 -0.18 12.74 -0.93
CA SER A 61 -1.19 12.78 0.14
C SER A 61 -0.87 13.82 1.21
N TYR A 62 0.38 13.82 1.69
CA TYR A 62 0.84 14.78 2.69
C TYR A 62 0.77 16.23 2.18
N VAL A 63 1.29 16.49 0.98
CA VAL A 63 1.34 17.84 0.41
C VAL A 63 -0.05 18.36 0.08
N ALA A 64 -0.95 17.52 -0.43
CA ALA A 64 -2.34 17.91 -0.70
C ALA A 64 -2.99 18.50 0.55
N ARG A 65 -2.88 17.81 1.67
CA ARG A 65 -3.43 18.24 2.96
C ARG A 65 -2.67 19.42 3.59
N ALA A 66 -1.33 19.37 3.58
CA ALA A 66 -0.50 20.31 4.34
C ALA A 66 -0.43 21.71 3.70
N ASP A 67 -0.71 21.83 2.42
CA ASP A 67 -0.58 23.06 1.64
C ASP A 67 -1.92 23.51 1.02
N ASP A 68 -3.04 22.99 1.53
CA ASP A 68 -4.41 23.38 1.16
C ASP A 68 -4.65 23.27 -0.36
N PHE A 69 -4.32 22.13 -0.97
CA PHE A 69 -4.68 21.83 -2.34
C PHE A 69 -6.11 21.29 -2.43
N ASP A 70 -6.81 21.61 -3.51
CA ASP A 70 -8.16 21.08 -3.74
C ASP A 70 -8.16 19.58 -3.97
N CYS A 71 -7.13 19.08 -4.67
CA CYS A 71 -6.91 17.65 -4.81
C CYS A 71 -5.44 17.32 -5.17
N GLY A 72 -5.11 16.04 -5.02
CA GLY A 72 -3.82 15.48 -5.40
C GLY A 72 -3.96 14.41 -6.50
N ILE A 73 -2.97 14.32 -7.36
CA ILE A 73 -2.87 13.29 -8.39
C ILE A 73 -1.54 12.56 -8.26
N MET A 74 -1.58 11.24 -8.13
CA MET A 74 -0.39 10.40 -8.23
C MET A 74 -0.45 9.53 -9.47
N ILE A 75 0.58 9.62 -10.32
CA ILE A 75 0.70 8.82 -11.54
C ILE A 75 1.60 7.64 -11.24
N SER A 76 0.99 6.48 -11.02
CA SER A 76 1.68 5.22 -10.72
C SER A 76 0.74 4.03 -10.82
N ALA A 77 1.29 2.87 -11.18
CA ALA A 77 0.66 1.56 -11.04
C ALA A 77 1.29 0.74 -9.92
N SER A 78 1.84 1.39 -8.88
CA SER A 78 2.41 0.78 -7.67
C SER A 78 3.44 -0.32 -8.02
N HIS A 79 3.17 -1.56 -7.64
CA HIS A 79 4.06 -2.71 -7.80
C HIS A 79 4.00 -3.40 -9.18
N ASN A 80 3.15 -2.92 -10.09
CA ASN A 80 3.03 -3.49 -11.44
C ASN A 80 4.28 -3.24 -12.29
N PRO A 81 4.50 -4.03 -13.36
CA PRO A 81 5.57 -3.81 -14.32
C PRO A 81 5.52 -2.41 -14.97
N TYR A 82 6.64 -1.98 -15.55
CA TYR A 82 6.80 -0.61 -16.10
C TYR A 82 5.81 -0.25 -17.22
N HIS A 83 5.29 -1.24 -17.96
CA HIS A 83 4.36 -1.04 -19.06
C HIS A 83 2.93 -0.76 -18.62
N ASP A 84 2.59 -1.08 -17.38
CA ASP A 84 1.34 -0.64 -16.75
C ASP A 84 1.54 0.77 -16.18
N ASN A 85 0.44 1.53 -16.11
CA ASN A 85 0.41 2.79 -15.38
C ASN A 85 -1.01 3.06 -14.87
N GLY A 86 -1.15 4.00 -13.93
CA GLY A 86 -2.41 4.38 -13.34
C GLY A 86 -2.43 5.83 -12.90
N ILE A 87 -3.61 6.34 -12.65
CA ILE A 87 -3.83 7.67 -12.09
C ILE A 87 -4.62 7.48 -10.80
N LYS A 88 -3.97 7.74 -9.65
CA LYS A 88 -4.60 7.74 -8.33
C LYS A 88 -5.02 9.16 -8.02
N LEU A 89 -6.30 9.36 -7.69
CA LEU A 89 -6.85 10.65 -7.32
C LEU A 89 -7.03 10.73 -5.81
N LEU A 90 -6.62 11.84 -5.23
CA LEU A 90 -6.70 12.13 -3.80
C LEU A 90 -7.50 13.42 -3.61
N ASN A 91 -8.32 13.50 -2.56
CA ASN A 91 -9.02 14.72 -2.19
C ASN A 91 -8.08 15.71 -1.46
N GLY A 92 -8.58 16.87 -1.09
CA GLY A 92 -7.80 17.91 -0.38
C GLY A 92 -7.28 17.46 0.99
N GLU A 93 -7.90 16.47 1.61
CA GLU A 93 -7.42 15.87 2.87
C GLU A 93 -6.30 14.83 2.64
N GLY A 94 -5.89 14.60 1.40
CA GLY A 94 -4.89 13.61 1.04
C GLY A 94 -5.39 12.16 1.14
N GLU A 95 -6.69 11.95 1.19
CA GLU A 95 -7.36 10.65 1.17
C GLU A 95 -7.72 10.26 -0.26
N LYS A 96 -8.13 9.01 -0.48
CA LYS A 96 -8.68 8.62 -1.78
C LYS A 96 -9.86 9.50 -2.16
N MET A 97 -9.91 9.88 -3.44
CA MET A 97 -10.97 10.73 -3.99
C MET A 97 -12.35 10.16 -3.70
N ASP A 98 -13.29 11.07 -3.42
CA ASP A 98 -14.68 10.74 -3.15
C ASP A 98 -15.36 10.10 -4.36
N ASP A 99 -16.19 9.07 -4.11
CA ASP A 99 -16.86 8.32 -5.17
C ASP A 99 -17.71 9.24 -6.07
N THR A 100 -18.32 10.31 -5.55
CA THR A 100 -19.10 11.28 -6.33
C THR A 100 -18.27 12.02 -7.37
N VAL A 101 -17.00 12.32 -7.09
CA VAL A 101 -16.07 12.95 -8.04
C VAL A 101 -15.63 11.93 -9.08
N LEU A 102 -15.36 10.68 -8.66
CA LEU A 102 -14.98 9.59 -9.55
C LEU A 102 -16.09 9.28 -10.55
N ASP A 103 -17.32 9.13 -10.09
CA ASP A 103 -18.52 8.91 -10.93
C ASP A 103 -18.71 10.05 -11.93
N GLY A 104 -18.48 11.30 -11.51
CA GLY A 104 -18.53 12.46 -12.38
C GLY A 104 -17.44 12.47 -13.46
N ILE A 105 -16.23 12.02 -13.13
CA ILE A 105 -15.14 11.86 -14.12
C ILE A 105 -15.52 10.78 -15.14
N GLU A 106 -16.01 9.62 -14.70
CA GLU A 106 -16.42 8.51 -15.58
C GLU A 106 -17.54 8.96 -16.53
N ALA A 107 -18.58 9.60 -15.97
CA ALA A 107 -19.67 10.16 -16.78
C ALA A 107 -19.18 11.16 -17.83
N TYR A 108 -18.24 12.04 -17.46
CA TYR A 108 -17.65 13.00 -18.41
C TYR A 108 -16.80 12.31 -19.49
N LEU A 109 -16.06 11.28 -19.15
CA LEU A 109 -15.26 10.52 -20.12
C LEU A 109 -16.14 9.86 -21.18
N ASP A 110 -17.32 9.38 -20.79
CA ASP A 110 -18.26 8.63 -21.62
C ASP A 110 -19.26 9.53 -22.40
N SER A 111 -19.55 10.74 -21.88
CA SER A 111 -20.61 11.62 -22.45
C SER A 111 -20.29 12.17 -23.82
N GLY A 112 -19.00 12.27 -24.18
CA GLY A 112 -18.56 13.01 -25.39
C GLY A 112 -18.75 14.52 -25.31
N GLU A 113 -19.23 15.06 -24.18
CA GLU A 113 -19.42 16.50 -23.98
C GLU A 113 -18.08 17.24 -23.83
N GLU A 114 -18.09 18.53 -24.17
CA GLU A 114 -16.95 19.42 -23.98
C GLU A 114 -17.24 20.39 -22.85
N LEU A 115 -16.37 20.42 -21.83
CA LEU A 115 -16.40 21.43 -20.76
C LEU A 115 -15.88 22.77 -21.30
N PRO A 116 -16.33 23.93 -20.74
CA PRO A 116 -15.85 25.22 -21.19
C PRO A 116 -14.35 25.40 -20.95
N TYR A 117 -13.64 26.02 -21.90
CA TYR A 117 -12.23 26.33 -21.75
C TYR A 117 -12.06 27.67 -21.02
N ALA A 118 -11.04 27.74 -20.17
CA ALA A 118 -10.58 29.00 -19.61
C ALA A 118 -9.97 29.89 -20.73
N THR A 119 -10.15 31.19 -20.62
CA THR A 119 -9.65 32.15 -21.60
C THR A 119 -8.88 33.27 -20.92
N LEU A 120 -7.99 33.91 -21.67
CA LEU A 120 -7.22 35.09 -21.22
C LEU A 120 -6.46 34.78 -19.90
N ASP A 121 -6.68 35.61 -18.88
CA ASP A 121 -6.07 35.55 -17.56
C ASP A 121 -6.64 34.43 -16.65
N ALA A 122 -7.76 33.85 -17.04
CA ALA A 122 -8.33 32.67 -16.36
C ALA A 122 -7.59 31.38 -16.69
N ILE A 123 -6.77 31.31 -17.75
CA ILE A 123 -5.97 30.12 -18.05
C ILE A 123 -5.05 29.80 -16.88
N GLY A 124 -4.99 28.51 -16.49
CA GLY A 124 -4.12 28.04 -15.42
C GLY A 124 -2.65 27.97 -15.85
N ARG A 125 -1.79 27.70 -14.91
CA ARG A 125 -0.35 27.54 -15.14
C ARG A 125 0.19 26.26 -14.50
N THR A 126 1.32 25.78 -14.98
CA THR A 126 2.13 24.78 -14.27
C THR A 126 3.13 25.46 -13.37
N VAL A 127 3.30 24.94 -12.17
CA VAL A 127 4.22 25.46 -11.16
C VAL A 127 5.17 24.32 -10.74
N ASP A 128 6.47 24.56 -10.81
CA ASP A 128 7.45 23.65 -10.21
C ASP A 128 7.31 23.75 -8.67
N TYR A 129 6.97 22.62 -8.03
CA TYR A 129 6.72 22.56 -6.60
C TYR A 129 7.56 21.51 -5.88
N ALA A 130 8.81 21.32 -6.31
CA ALA A 130 9.76 20.45 -5.63
C ALA A 130 9.91 20.77 -4.13
N ALA A 131 9.62 22.02 -3.73
CA ALA A 131 9.60 22.43 -2.32
C ALA A 131 8.59 21.64 -1.47
N GLY A 132 7.43 21.27 -2.03
CA GLY A 132 6.43 20.44 -1.34
C GLY A 132 6.99 19.04 -1.02
N ARG A 133 7.66 18.41 -1.99
CA ARG A 133 8.34 17.13 -1.77
C ARG A 133 9.41 17.24 -0.67
N ASN A 134 10.21 18.30 -0.66
CA ASN A 134 11.23 18.51 0.37
C ASN A 134 10.61 18.73 1.74
N ARG A 135 9.44 19.37 1.81
CA ARG A 135 8.67 19.50 3.05
C ARG A 135 8.23 18.14 3.60
N TYR A 136 7.76 17.24 2.75
CA TYR A 136 7.44 15.87 3.16
C TYR A 136 8.67 15.12 3.69
N ILE A 137 9.83 15.25 3.06
CA ILE A 137 11.10 14.70 3.59
C ILE A 137 11.39 15.25 4.99
N GLY A 138 11.29 16.57 5.17
CA GLY A 138 11.44 17.21 6.46
C GLY A 138 10.43 16.72 7.51
N TYR A 139 9.18 16.53 7.11
CA TYR A 139 8.15 15.92 7.94
C TYR A 139 8.53 14.53 8.41
N LEU A 140 8.93 13.64 7.51
CA LEU A 140 9.38 12.28 7.86
C LEU A 140 10.53 12.28 8.87
N ILE A 141 11.55 13.13 8.64
CA ILE A 141 12.69 13.27 9.56
C ILE A 141 12.21 13.73 10.95
N SER A 142 11.25 14.64 11.01
CA SER A 142 10.70 15.16 12.27
C SER A 142 9.95 14.13 13.10
N LEU A 143 9.49 13.03 12.48
CA LEU A 143 8.73 11.96 13.16
C LEU A 143 9.62 10.94 13.86
N ALA A 144 10.93 10.95 13.63
CA ALA A 144 11.86 10.05 14.29
C ALA A 144 12.18 10.58 15.71
N THR A 145 12.01 9.74 16.71
CA THR A 145 12.24 10.09 18.12
C THR A 145 13.69 9.85 18.56
N ARG A 146 14.46 9.12 17.75
CA ARG A 146 15.84 8.72 18.03
C ARG A 146 16.73 8.85 16.81
N SER A 147 18.04 9.05 17.06
CA SER A 147 19.06 8.91 16.04
C SER A 147 19.33 7.45 15.73
N TYR A 148 19.60 7.15 14.46
CA TYR A 148 19.97 5.81 13.96
C TYR A 148 21.47 5.61 13.85
N LYS A 149 22.26 6.47 14.52
CA LYS A 149 23.73 6.40 14.52
C LYS A 149 24.23 5.01 14.91
N GLY A 150 25.10 4.45 14.06
CA GLY A 150 25.68 3.11 14.25
C GLY A 150 24.75 1.97 13.82
N LYS A 151 23.65 2.27 13.13
CA LYS A 151 22.77 1.28 12.49
C LYS A 151 23.07 1.20 11.01
N LYS A 152 23.30 -0.02 10.52
CA LYS A 152 23.49 -0.35 9.12
C LYS A 152 22.14 -0.72 8.51
N VAL A 153 21.61 0.11 7.63
CA VAL A 153 20.26 -0.04 7.06
C VAL A 153 20.34 -0.25 5.56
N GLY A 154 19.80 -1.37 5.09
CA GLY A 154 19.61 -1.66 3.67
C GLY A 154 18.31 -1.03 3.16
N LEU A 155 18.35 -0.41 1.98
CA LEU A 155 17.18 0.20 1.34
C LEU A 155 17.08 -0.29 -0.10
N ASP A 156 16.03 -1.04 -0.42
CA ASP A 156 15.68 -1.40 -1.79
C ASP A 156 14.62 -0.44 -2.31
N CYS A 157 15.03 0.43 -3.22
CA CYS A 157 14.18 1.49 -3.77
C CYS A 157 13.32 1.05 -4.96
N ALA A 158 13.33 -0.24 -5.35
CA ALA A 158 12.56 -0.78 -6.46
C ALA A 158 12.74 -0.04 -7.80
N ASN A 159 13.83 0.72 -7.98
CA ASN A 159 13.98 1.72 -9.06
C ASN A 159 12.76 2.65 -9.19
N GLY A 160 12.03 2.84 -8.11
CA GLY A 160 10.79 3.60 -7.99
C GLY A 160 10.98 4.96 -7.32
N SER A 161 9.91 5.47 -6.79
CA SER A 161 9.79 6.84 -6.26
C SER A 161 10.71 7.15 -5.07
N THR A 162 11.14 6.14 -4.32
CA THR A 162 12.02 6.30 -3.14
C THR A 162 13.49 6.54 -3.49
N TRP A 163 13.91 6.37 -4.75
CA TRP A 163 15.30 6.35 -5.16
C TRP A 163 16.13 7.57 -4.70
N MET A 164 15.52 8.75 -4.59
CA MET A 164 16.17 9.97 -4.05
C MET A 164 15.86 10.21 -2.59
N MET A 165 14.72 9.74 -2.09
CA MET A 165 14.14 10.20 -0.83
C MET A 165 14.57 9.32 0.35
N ALA A 166 14.50 7.99 0.19
CA ALA A 166 14.74 7.06 1.30
C ALA A 166 16.14 7.24 1.89
N LYS A 167 17.17 7.26 1.04
CA LYS A 167 18.54 7.52 1.51
C LYS A 167 18.67 8.84 2.23
N SER A 168 18.10 9.92 1.68
CA SER A 168 18.21 11.26 2.28
C SER A 168 17.58 11.32 3.68
N VAL A 169 16.45 10.63 3.89
CA VAL A 169 15.79 10.55 5.19
C VAL A 169 16.64 9.77 6.20
N PHE A 170 17.11 8.58 5.84
CA PHE A 170 17.86 7.73 6.74
C PHE A 170 19.27 8.29 7.06
N ASP A 171 19.95 8.91 6.09
CA ASP A 171 21.22 9.62 6.32
C ASP A 171 21.03 10.80 7.30
N ALA A 172 19.97 11.59 7.11
CA ALA A 172 19.65 12.69 8.02
C ALA A 172 19.37 12.22 9.46
N LEU A 173 18.85 11.00 9.62
CA LEU A 173 18.62 10.34 10.92
C LEU A 173 19.89 9.69 11.48
N GLY A 174 20.99 9.66 10.71
CA GLY A 174 22.31 9.20 11.14
C GLY A 174 22.58 7.71 10.90
N ALA A 175 21.80 7.03 10.09
CA ALA A 175 22.05 5.64 9.70
C ALA A 175 23.23 5.52 8.72
N ASP A 176 23.93 4.40 8.77
CA ASP A 176 24.83 3.97 7.69
C ASP A 176 23.96 3.27 6.62
N THR A 177 23.65 3.97 5.52
CA THR A 177 22.70 3.49 4.51
C THR A 177 23.37 2.75 3.37
N PHE A 178 22.84 1.59 3.05
CA PHE A 178 23.22 0.71 1.95
C PHE A 178 22.06 0.60 0.98
N VAL A 179 22.16 1.20 -0.22
CA VAL A 179 21.04 1.34 -1.14
C VAL A 179 21.24 0.48 -2.38
N ILE A 180 20.21 -0.24 -2.76
CA ILE A 180 20.11 -1.00 -4.01
C ILE A 180 18.91 -0.56 -4.83
N ASN A 181 18.91 -0.86 -6.11
CA ASN A 181 17.81 -0.57 -7.05
C ASN A 181 17.37 0.91 -7.01
N ASN A 182 18.35 1.82 -7.08
CA ASN A 182 18.14 3.27 -7.00
C ASN A 182 18.63 4.02 -8.26
N HIS A 183 18.65 3.34 -9.41
CA HIS A 183 19.04 3.90 -10.71
C HIS A 183 17.90 3.70 -11.73
N PRO A 184 16.77 4.44 -11.59
CA PRO A 184 15.64 4.29 -12.49
C PRO A 184 15.97 4.77 -13.90
N ASP A 185 15.61 3.98 -14.92
CA ASP A 185 15.72 4.30 -16.34
C ASP A 185 14.37 4.50 -17.04
N GLY A 186 13.29 4.33 -16.27
CA GLY A 186 11.90 4.43 -16.73
C GLY A 186 11.29 3.12 -17.21
N LEU A 187 12.08 2.05 -17.28
CA LEU A 187 11.67 0.71 -17.74
C LEU A 187 11.98 -0.40 -16.70
N ASN A 188 12.74 -0.07 -15.67
CA ASN A 188 13.23 -1.03 -14.69
C ASN A 188 12.56 -0.95 -13.31
N ILE A 189 11.49 -0.17 -13.16
CA ILE A 189 10.72 -0.11 -11.92
C ILE A 189 10.12 -1.47 -11.58
N ASN A 190 10.30 -1.94 -10.34
CA ASN A 190 9.85 -3.25 -9.82
C ASN A 190 10.40 -4.48 -10.56
N VAL A 191 11.37 -4.34 -11.45
CA VAL A 191 11.95 -5.47 -12.17
C VAL A 191 12.93 -6.19 -11.25
N ASP A 192 12.55 -7.39 -10.82
CA ASP A 192 13.33 -8.25 -9.92
C ASP A 192 13.84 -7.49 -8.67
N CYS A 193 13.04 -6.59 -8.11
CA CYS A 193 13.43 -5.75 -6.97
C CYS A 193 12.22 -5.26 -6.16
N GLY A 194 12.51 -4.63 -5.02
CA GLY A 194 11.51 -4.04 -4.15
C GLY A 194 10.68 -5.05 -3.36
N SER A 195 9.53 -4.62 -2.87
CA SER A 195 8.69 -5.42 -1.96
C SER A 195 8.08 -6.67 -2.57
N THR A 196 8.06 -6.79 -3.90
CA THR A 196 7.56 -7.99 -4.61
C THR A 196 8.64 -9.02 -4.92
N HIS A 197 9.93 -8.66 -4.77
CA HIS A 197 11.11 -9.48 -4.99
C HIS A 197 12.11 -9.33 -3.86
N ILE A 198 11.66 -9.64 -2.65
CA ILE A 198 12.37 -9.39 -1.39
C ILE A 198 13.66 -10.20 -1.23
N GLU A 199 13.81 -11.29 -1.97
CA GLU A 199 14.95 -12.22 -1.93
C GLU A 199 16.28 -11.52 -2.21
N HIS A 200 16.29 -10.50 -3.06
CA HIS A 200 17.48 -9.70 -3.33
C HIS A 200 17.94 -8.93 -2.10
N LEU A 201 16.99 -8.33 -1.38
CA LEU A 201 17.30 -7.62 -0.14
C LEU A 201 17.71 -8.58 0.98
N GLN A 202 17.10 -9.80 1.07
CA GLN A 202 17.51 -10.81 2.04
C GLN A 202 18.99 -11.17 1.88
N LYS A 203 19.40 -11.46 0.65
CA LYS A 203 20.81 -11.75 0.33
C LYS A 203 21.70 -10.55 0.66
N TYR A 204 21.29 -9.35 0.29
CA TYR A 204 22.05 -8.13 0.49
C TYR A 204 22.28 -7.81 1.98
N VAL A 205 21.25 -8.02 2.82
CA VAL A 205 21.36 -7.85 4.29
C VAL A 205 22.40 -8.82 4.86
N LEU A 206 22.36 -10.08 4.48
CA LEU A 206 23.28 -11.10 4.97
C LEU A 206 24.72 -10.87 4.49
N ASP A 207 24.90 -10.60 3.20
CA ASP A 207 26.23 -10.41 2.60
C ASP A 207 26.97 -9.20 3.18
N ASN A 208 26.25 -8.16 3.61
CA ASN A 208 26.81 -6.92 4.14
C ASN A 208 26.74 -6.80 5.67
N GLY A 209 26.17 -7.78 6.35
CA GLY A 209 26.00 -7.77 7.81
C GLY A 209 25.22 -6.56 8.28
N LEU A 210 24.06 -6.29 7.65
CA LEU A 210 23.20 -5.16 7.97
C LEU A 210 22.33 -5.47 9.19
N ASP A 211 21.97 -4.45 9.96
CA ASP A 211 21.05 -4.59 11.11
C ASP A 211 19.60 -4.83 10.65
N VAL A 212 19.22 -4.31 9.49
CA VAL A 212 17.88 -4.41 8.91
C VAL A 212 17.91 -3.98 7.45
N GLY A 213 16.99 -4.52 6.65
CA GLY A 213 16.71 -4.03 5.30
C GLY A 213 15.23 -3.63 5.15
N PHE A 214 14.95 -2.63 4.31
CA PHE A 214 13.60 -2.20 3.93
C PHE A 214 13.45 -2.20 2.42
N ALA A 215 12.41 -2.85 1.91
CA ALA A 215 12.05 -2.86 0.50
C ALA A 215 10.74 -2.12 0.28
N PHE A 216 10.74 -1.22 -0.67
CA PHE A 216 9.57 -0.45 -1.07
C PHE A 216 8.99 -0.99 -2.39
N ASP A 217 7.78 -0.60 -2.72
CA ASP A 217 7.24 -0.75 -4.07
C ASP A 217 7.40 0.54 -4.90
N GLY A 218 6.97 0.53 -6.14
CA GLY A 218 7.27 1.60 -7.11
C GLY A 218 6.86 3.00 -6.68
N ASP A 219 5.78 3.18 -5.92
CA ASP A 219 5.31 4.46 -5.40
C ASP A 219 5.35 4.56 -3.87
N ALA A 220 5.95 3.56 -3.23
CA ALA A 220 6.29 3.53 -1.81
C ALA A 220 5.12 3.72 -0.85
N ASP A 221 3.95 3.29 -1.22
CA ASP A 221 2.84 3.15 -0.29
C ASP A 221 2.94 1.85 0.53
N ARG A 222 3.92 0.96 0.17
CA ARG A 222 4.25 -0.30 0.85
C ARG A 222 5.69 -0.36 1.32
N CYS A 223 5.90 -1.11 2.42
CA CYS A 223 7.21 -1.45 2.95
C CYS A 223 7.20 -2.86 3.52
N LEU A 224 8.14 -3.68 3.11
CA LEU A 224 8.51 -4.93 3.79
C LEU A 224 9.89 -4.78 4.40
N ALA A 225 10.16 -5.52 5.47
CA ALA A 225 11.47 -5.49 6.09
C ALA A 225 12.15 -6.87 6.03
N VAL A 226 13.47 -6.86 6.18
CA VAL A 226 14.31 -8.05 6.35
C VAL A 226 15.11 -7.86 7.63
N ASP A 227 15.05 -8.84 8.52
CA ASP A 227 15.81 -8.81 9.78
C ASP A 227 17.32 -9.12 9.56
N GLU A 228 18.12 -8.97 10.58
CA GLU A 228 19.59 -9.20 10.56
C GLU A 228 19.96 -10.67 10.27
N LYS A 229 18.99 -11.59 10.29
CA LYS A 229 19.16 -13.02 9.96
C LYS A 229 18.69 -13.36 8.55
N GLY A 230 18.22 -12.36 7.78
CA GLY A 230 17.70 -12.55 6.44
C GLY A 230 16.25 -13.02 6.37
N ASN A 231 15.51 -13.04 7.48
CA ASN A 231 14.10 -13.41 7.47
C ASN A 231 13.22 -12.23 7.02
N VAL A 232 12.19 -12.54 6.25
CA VAL A 232 11.20 -11.55 5.83
C VAL A 232 10.29 -11.18 7.00
N VAL A 233 10.17 -9.90 7.26
CA VAL A 233 9.23 -9.28 8.19
C VAL A 233 8.19 -8.55 7.36
N ASN A 234 7.09 -9.24 7.05
CA ASN A 234 6.03 -8.71 6.20
C ASN A 234 5.10 -7.74 6.94
N GLY A 235 4.07 -7.22 6.25
CA GLY A 235 3.16 -6.24 6.84
C GLY A 235 2.47 -6.70 8.12
N ASP A 236 2.12 -7.98 8.24
CA ASP A 236 1.51 -8.52 9.45
C ASP A 236 2.50 -8.51 10.63
N HIS A 237 3.76 -8.88 10.39
CA HIS A 237 4.81 -8.76 11.42
C HIS A 237 5.05 -7.31 11.81
N ILE A 238 5.05 -6.38 10.84
CA ILE A 238 5.23 -4.94 11.11
C ILE A 238 4.07 -4.42 11.97
N LEU A 239 2.83 -4.78 11.64
CA LEU A 239 1.66 -4.44 12.45
C LEU A 239 1.81 -4.95 13.89
N TYR A 240 2.24 -6.21 14.06
CA TYR A 240 2.50 -6.80 15.37
C TYR A 240 3.58 -6.04 16.15
N VAL A 241 4.74 -5.81 15.53
CA VAL A 241 5.88 -5.14 16.16
C VAL A 241 5.50 -3.72 16.60
N CYS A 242 4.87 -2.95 15.70
CA CYS A 242 4.50 -1.57 15.98
C CYS A 242 3.38 -1.49 17.03
N ALA A 243 2.34 -2.33 16.95
CA ALA A 243 1.25 -2.34 17.93
C ALA A 243 1.75 -2.74 19.32
N LYS A 244 2.59 -3.78 19.42
CA LYS A 244 3.22 -4.18 20.68
C LYS A 244 4.05 -3.05 21.28
N TYR A 245 4.92 -2.43 20.48
CA TYR A 245 5.75 -1.31 20.89
C TYR A 245 4.90 -0.13 21.40
N MET A 246 3.85 0.24 20.67
CA MET A 246 2.94 1.33 21.04
C MET A 246 2.19 1.00 22.35
N GLN A 247 1.78 -0.25 22.56
CA GLN A 247 1.14 -0.71 23.80
C GLN A 247 2.09 -0.63 25.00
N GLU A 248 3.32 -1.16 24.86
CA GLU A 248 4.35 -1.13 25.90
C GLU A 248 4.74 0.31 26.31
N ARG A 249 4.58 1.27 25.40
CA ARG A 249 4.82 2.71 25.62
C ARG A 249 3.58 3.44 26.15
N GLY A 250 2.46 2.77 26.30
CA GLY A 250 1.20 3.40 26.75
C GLY A 250 0.57 4.35 25.72
N ILE A 251 1.00 4.28 24.44
CA ILE A 251 0.51 5.14 23.36
C ILE A 251 -0.75 4.54 22.72
N PHE A 252 -0.92 3.22 22.78
CA PHE A 252 -1.96 2.51 22.03
C PHE A 252 -3.37 2.80 22.56
N GLY A 253 -3.54 2.98 23.89
CA GLY A 253 -4.83 3.27 24.53
C GLY A 253 -5.88 2.18 24.21
N ASN A 254 -7.07 2.60 23.85
CA ASN A 254 -8.16 1.72 23.44
C ASN A 254 -8.20 1.44 21.91
N SER A 255 -7.11 1.73 21.21
CA SER A 255 -7.01 1.47 19.78
C SER A 255 -7.03 -0.03 19.48
N LYS A 256 -7.41 -0.36 18.24
CA LYS A 256 -7.30 -1.71 17.71
C LYS A 256 -6.40 -1.70 16.49
N VAL A 257 -5.80 -2.84 16.17
CA VAL A 257 -5.12 -3.04 14.89
C VAL A 257 -6.17 -3.30 13.82
N VAL A 258 -6.24 -2.45 12.80
CA VAL A 258 -7.17 -2.66 11.67
C VAL A 258 -6.43 -3.39 10.55
N THR A 259 -6.99 -4.51 10.10
CA THR A 259 -6.39 -5.30 9.03
C THR A 259 -7.45 -5.93 8.13
N THR A 260 -7.07 -6.64 7.11
CA THR A 260 -8.01 -7.29 6.21
C THR A 260 -8.20 -8.76 6.56
N ILE A 261 -9.26 -9.37 6.02
CA ILE A 261 -9.48 -10.82 6.14
C ILE A 261 -8.34 -11.67 5.58
N MET A 262 -7.38 -11.07 4.85
CA MET A 262 -6.21 -11.78 4.29
C MET A 262 -5.00 -11.80 5.21
N SER A 263 -4.97 -11.03 6.30
CA SER A 263 -3.87 -11.09 7.27
C SER A 263 -3.76 -12.47 7.89
N ASN A 264 -2.54 -12.93 8.10
CA ASN A 264 -2.26 -14.27 8.58
C ASN A 264 -2.85 -14.53 9.97
N MET A 265 -3.36 -15.73 10.20
CA MET A 265 -3.92 -16.15 11.47
C MET A 265 -2.93 -16.00 12.64
N GLY A 266 -1.64 -16.10 12.36
CA GLY A 266 -0.57 -15.85 13.32
C GLY A 266 -0.58 -14.45 13.91
N LEU A 267 -0.96 -13.43 13.12
CA LEU A 267 -1.12 -12.06 13.61
C LEU A 267 -2.22 -12.00 14.67
N TYR A 268 -3.38 -12.56 14.41
CA TYR A 268 -4.50 -12.53 15.34
C TYR A 268 -4.16 -13.22 16.65
N LYS A 269 -3.57 -14.42 16.58
CA LYS A 269 -3.12 -15.16 17.79
C LYS A 269 -2.07 -14.39 18.59
N ALA A 270 -1.14 -13.73 17.90
CA ALA A 270 -0.11 -12.92 18.54
C ALA A 270 -0.70 -11.67 19.24
N LEU A 271 -1.69 -11.01 18.60
CA LEU A 271 -2.40 -9.88 19.19
C LEU A 271 -3.26 -10.31 20.40
N ASP A 272 -3.98 -11.44 20.29
CA ASP A 272 -4.76 -12.01 21.38
C ASP A 272 -3.87 -12.31 22.61
N ALA A 273 -2.67 -12.87 22.38
CA ALA A 273 -1.71 -13.16 23.47
C ALA A 273 -1.19 -11.88 24.16
N LEU A 274 -1.23 -10.73 23.49
CA LEU A 274 -0.88 -9.43 24.07
C LEU A 274 -2.09 -8.67 24.64
N GLY A 275 -3.31 -9.18 24.45
CA GLY A 275 -4.53 -8.46 24.81
C GLY A 275 -4.79 -7.23 23.92
N ILE A 276 -4.24 -7.20 22.71
CA ILE A 276 -4.46 -6.14 21.73
C ILE A 276 -5.66 -6.49 20.84
N GLY A 277 -6.69 -5.64 20.87
CA GLY A 277 -7.85 -5.80 20.01
C GLY A 277 -7.52 -5.57 18.51
N TYR A 278 -8.29 -6.21 17.64
CA TYR A 278 -8.17 -5.99 16.18
C TYR A 278 -9.54 -5.96 15.50
N GLU A 279 -9.57 -5.37 14.31
CA GLU A 279 -10.72 -5.36 13.41
C GLU A 279 -10.31 -5.88 12.02
N LYS A 280 -11.22 -6.66 11.42
CA LYS A 280 -11.02 -7.27 10.10
C LYS A 280 -11.93 -6.59 9.10
N THR A 281 -11.35 -6.01 8.05
CA THR A 281 -12.11 -5.42 6.94
C THR A 281 -12.12 -6.33 5.72
N ALA A 282 -12.89 -5.96 4.70
CA ALA A 282 -12.71 -6.50 3.36
C ALA A 282 -11.30 -6.17 2.84
N VAL A 283 -10.86 -6.91 1.81
CA VAL A 283 -9.55 -6.69 1.18
C VAL A 283 -9.53 -5.35 0.43
N GLY A 284 -8.54 -4.55 0.71
CA GLY A 284 -8.31 -3.24 0.10
C GLY A 284 -8.02 -2.17 1.14
N ASP A 285 -6.99 -1.40 0.88
CA ASP A 285 -6.50 -0.31 1.73
C ASP A 285 -7.59 0.75 2.03
N LYS A 286 -8.55 0.99 1.09
CA LYS A 286 -9.70 1.88 1.29
C LYS A 286 -10.50 1.47 2.53
N TYR A 287 -10.79 0.19 2.70
CA TYR A 287 -11.59 -0.30 3.84
C TYR A 287 -10.84 -0.22 5.16
N VAL A 288 -9.52 -0.45 5.13
CA VAL A 288 -8.66 -0.28 6.31
C VAL A 288 -8.63 1.19 6.73
N ALA A 289 -8.33 2.10 5.80
CA ALA A 289 -8.27 3.53 6.06
C ALA A 289 -9.61 4.08 6.58
N GLU A 290 -10.71 3.69 5.95
CA GLU A 290 -12.06 4.11 6.34
C GLU A 290 -12.42 3.64 7.75
N ASN A 291 -12.17 2.36 8.08
CA ASN A 291 -12.40 1.83 9.42
C ASN A 291 -11.55 2.55 10.47
N MET A 292 -10.25 2.77 10.20
CA MET A 292 -9.35 3.49 11.10
C MET A 292 -9.86 4.91 11.39
N ARG A 293 -10.30 5.62 10.35
CA ARG A 293 -10.83 7.00 10.48
C ARG A 293 -12.11 7.04 11.30
N GLN A 294 -13.08 6.17 10.99
CA GLN A 294 -14.38 6.13 11.66
C GLN A 294 -14.25 5.81 13.15
N ASN A 295 -13.31 4.95 13.52
CA ASN A 295 -13.15 4.45 14.88
C ASN A 295 -11.95 5.06 15.63
N GLY A 296 -11.17 5.93 14.99
CA GLY A 296 -10.02 6.60 15.59
C GLY A 296 -8.84 5.65 15.90
N HIS A 297 -8.68 4.59 15.12
CA HIS A 297 -7.60 3.62 15.32
C HIS A 297 -6.24 4.16 14.86
N LEU A 298 -5.18 3.77 15.56
CA LEU A 298 -3.85 4.36 15.40
C LEU A 298 -3.00 3.66 14.34
N ILE A 299 -3.24 2.37 14.10
CA ILE A 299 -2.47 1.57 13.15
C ILE A 299 -3.37 0.57 12.43
N GLY A 300 -3.15 0.41 11.16
CA GLY A 300 -3.79 -0.60 10.35
C GLY A 300 -3.00 -0.86 9.08
N GLY A 301 -3.35 -1.93 8.37
CA GLY A 301 -2.65 -2.25 7.13
C GLY A 301 -2.94 -3.65 6.61
N GLU A 302 -2.10 -4.06 5.68
CA GLU A 302 -2.19 -5.33 4.97
C GLU A 302 -0.86 -6.10 5.02
N GLN A 303 -0.92 -7.40 4.88
CA GLN A 303 0.26 -8.28 4.80
C GLN A 303 1.24 -7.83 3.71
N SER A 304 0.76 -7.21 2.64
CA SER A 304 1.55 -6.65 1.53
C SER A 304 2.50 -5.50 1.93
N GLY A 305 2.39 -5.00 3.16
CA GLY A 305 3.22 -3.91 3.68
C GLY A 305 2.62 -2.52 3.52
N HIS A 306 1.36 -2.40 3.08
CA HIS A 306 0.63 -1.13 3.11
C HIS A 306 0.19 -0.85 4.54
N ILE A 307 0.96 -0.03 5.26
CA ILE A 307 0.76 0.27 6.69
C ILE A 307 0.40 1.74 6.88
N ILE A 308 -0.69 1.98 7.57
CA ILE A 308 -1.22 3.31 7.88
C ILE A 308 -1.01 3.62 9.35
N PHE A 309 -0.40 4.76 9.65
CA PHE A 309 -0.33 5.33 11.00
C PHE A 309 -1.30 6.51 11.10
N GLY A 310 -2.52 6.27 11.56
CA GLY A 310 -3.68 7.13 11.40
C GLY A 310 -3.56 8.58 11.94
N ARG A 311 -2.63 8.85 12.87
CA ARG A 311 -2.33 10.22 13.32
C ARG A 311 -1.27 10.92 12.47
N LEU A 312 -0.56 10.19 11.62
CA LEU A 312 0.61 10.68 10.90
C LEU A 312 0.38 10.71 9.39
N ALA A 313 -0.35 9.75 8.86
CA ALA A 313 -0.60 9.63 7.43
C ALA A 313 -2.04 9.13 7.16
N ASN A 314 -2.65 9.58 6.06
CA ASN A 314 -3.99 9.18 5.64
C ASN A 314 -3.99 8.01 4.65
N THR A 315 -2.80 7.54 4.27
CA THR A 315 -2.57 6.37 3.40
C THR A 315 -1.37 5.58 3.90
N GLY A 316 -1.13 4.41 3.33
CA GLY A 316 0.10 3.67 3.57
C GLY A 316 1.33 4.49 3.19
N ASP A 317 2.36 4.40 4.02
CA ASP A 317 3.61 5.15 3.84
C ASP A 317 4.80 4.25 4.17
N GLY A 318 5.51 3.81 3.13
CA GLY A 318 6.61 2.86 3.29
C GLY A 318 7.80 3.44 4.05
N ILE A 319 8.17 4.70 3.81
CA ILE A 319 9.30 5.33 4.50
C ILE A 319 8.93 5.58 5.98
N LEU A 320 7.73 6.07 6.25
CA LEU A 320 7.22 6.21 7.62
C LEU A 320 7.19 4.87 8.35
N THR A 321 6.74 3.81 7.67
CA THR A 321 6.72 2.45 8.22
C THR A 321 8.13 2.01 8.61
N ALA A 322 9.11 2.19 7.75
CA ALA A 322 10.51 1.89 8.05
C ALA A 322 11.04 2.71 9.25
N ILE A 323 10.69 4.00 9.34
CA ILE A 323 11.03 4.87 10.49
C ILE A 323 10.42 4.30 11.78
N LYS A 324 9.17 3.85 11.77
CA LYS A 324 8.50 3.33 12.98
C LYS A 324 9.05 1.96 13.41
N VAL A 325 9.45 1.12 12.49
CA VAL A 325 10.18 -0.13 12.80
C VAL A 325 11.55 0.20 13.42
N MET A 326 12.30 1.14 12.84
CA MET A 326 13.58 1.61 13.40
C MET A 326 13.41 2.23 14.79
N GLU A 327 12.33 2.97 15.02
CA GLU A 327 12.00 3.53 16.34
C GLU A 327 11.86 2.42 17.38
N ALA A 328 11.08 1.36 17.07
CA ALA A 328 10.93 0.20 17.95
C ALA A 328 12.28 -0.49 18.22
N MET A 329 13.11 -0.71 17.19
CA MET A 329 14.43 -1.32 17.33
C MET A 329 15.39 -0.48 18.22
N CYS A 330 15.45 0.83 17.97
CA CYS A 330 16.36 1.72 18.68
C CYS A 330 15.96 1.95 20.13
N GLU A 331 14.66 2.10 20.41
CA GLU A 331 14.14 2.32 21.77
C GLU A 331 14.27 1.07 22.64
N THR A 332 13.95 -0.09 22.09
CA THR A 332 14.05 -1.37 22.84
C THR A 332 15.47 -1.93 22.87
N LYS A 333 16.36 -1.41 22.01
CA LYS A 333 17.71 -1.93 21.76
C LYS A 333 17.73 -3.41 21.37
N GLN A 334 16.69 -3.86 20.68
CA GLN A 334 16.55 -5.24 20.22
C GLN A 334 16.64 -5.31 18.71
N PRO A 335 17.21 -6.40 18.14
CA PRO A 335 17.20 -6.64 16.71
C PRO A 335 15.76 -6.98 16.25
N LEU A 336 15.50 -6.77 14.97
CA LEU A 336 14.17 -6.96 14.40
C LEU A 336 13.70 -8.42 14.52
N SER A 337 14.61 -9.39 14.38
CA SER A 337 14.28 -10.81 14.55
C SER A 337 13.69 -11.14 15.92
N VAL A 338 14.13 -10.45 16.98
CA VAL A 338 13.61 -10.63 18.34
C VAL A 338 12.26 -9.95 18.48
N LEU A 339 12.10 -8.73 17.95
CA LEU A 339 10.82 -8.01 18.01
C LEU A 339 9.70 -8.75 17.28
N ALA A 340 10.01 -9.34 16.11
CA ALA A 340 9.04 -10.08 15.30
C ALA A 340 8.77 -11.51 15.80
N SER A 341 9.63 -12.09 16.68
CA SER A 341 9.57 -13.50 17.08
C SER A 341 8.28 -13.93 17.78
N GLY A 342 7.54 -12.98 18.36
CA GLY A 342 6.26 -13.27 19.03
C GLY A 342 5.11 -13.57 18.08
N MET A 343 5.27 -13.30 16.80
CA MET A 343 4.30 -13.66 15.76
C MET A 343 4.83 -14.82 14.92
N LYS A 344 4.13 -15.94 14.94
CA LYS A 344 4.45 -17.11 14.14
C LYS A 344 3.53 -17.18 12.90
N MET A 345 4.11 -17.13 11.72
CA MET A 345 3.35 -17.33 10.48
C MET A 345 2.78 -18.73 10.40
N TYR A 346 1.51 -18.82 10.07
CA TYR A 346 0.87 -20.06 9.66
C TYR A 346 1.09 -20.28 8.17
N PRO A 347 1.45 -21.52 7.75
CA PRO A 347 1.45 -21.90 6.35
C PRO A 347 0.13 -21.52 5.68
N GLN A 348 0.21 -21.06 4.44
CA GLN A 348 -0.94 -20.55 3.69
C GLN A 348 -0.86 -21.00 2.24
N LYS A 349 -1.96 -21.51 1.71
CA LYS A 349 -2.10 -21.81 0.28
C LYS A 349 -3.26 -21.06 -0.33
N LEU A 350 -2.98 -20.35 -1.42
CA LEU A 350 -3.96 -19.61 -2.20
C LEU A 350 -3.99 -20.18 -3.62
N LYS A 351 -5.17 -20.57 -4.10
CA LYS A 351 -5.38 -20.92 -5.53
C LYS A 351 -6.47 -20.01 -6.14
N ASN A 352 -6.19 -19.59 -7.36
CA ASN A 352 -7.13 -18.80 -8.16
C ASN A 352 -7.94 -19.77 -9.04
N VAL A 353 -9.26 -19.72 -8.93
CA VAL A 353 -10.17 -20.67 -9.59
C VAL A 353 -11.08 -19.91 -10.55
N VAL A 354 -10.92 -20.14 -11.85
CA VAL A 354 -11.79 -19.59 -12.88
C VAL A 354 -13.07 -20.42 -12.92
N VAL A 355 -14.21 -19.77 -12.75
CA VAL A 355 -15.52 -20.40 -12.69
C VAL A 355 -16.48 -19.77 -13.71
N THR A 356 -17.54 -20.48 -14.08
CA THR A 356 -18.57 -20.00 -15.02
C THR A 356 -19.36 -18.83 -14.44
N ASP A 357 -19.71 -18.92 -13.15
CA ASP A 357 -20.40 -17.88 -12.40
C ASP A 357 -19.91 -17.88 -10.96
N LYS A 358 -19.46 -16.70 -10.48
CA LYS A 358 -18.90 -16.55 -9.14
C LYS A 358 -19.97 -16.70 -8.05
N ASP A 359 -21.15 -16.14 -8.28
CA ASP A 359 -22.25 -16.15 -7.30
C ASP A 359 -22.87 -17.54 -7.17
N GLU A 360 -23.17 -18.18 -8.27
CA GLU A 360 -23.69 -19.54 -8.28
C GLU A 360 -22.70 -20.54 -7.66
N THR A 361 -21.39 -20.38 -7.93
CA THR A 361 -20.37 -21.26 -7.34
C THR A 361 -20.26 -21.09 -5.83
N LEU A 362 -20.26 -19.85 -5.32
CA LEU A 362 -20.24 -19.58 -3.88
C LEU A 362 -21.51 -20.08 -3.16
N ASN A 363 -22.64 -20.07 -3.87
CA ASN A 363 -23.93 -20.50 -3.31
C ASN A 363 -24.21 -22.00 -3.51
N CYS A 364 -23.35 -22.72 -4.23
CA CYS A 364 -23.48 -24.18 -4.41
C CYS A 364 -23.35 -24.90 -3.06
N GLU A 365 -24.30 -25.79 -2.76
CA GLU A 365 -24.37 -26.47 -1.46
C GLU A 365 -23.17 -27.39 -1.23
N GLU A 366 -22.63 -28.02 -2.28
CA GLU A 366 -21.43 -28.86 -2.21
C GLU A 366 -20.21 -28.03 -1.81
N VAL A 367 -20.08 -26.81 -2.34
CA VAL A 367 -18.97 -25.90 -2.01
C VAL A 367 -19.09 -25.39 -0.56
N LYS A 368 -20.30 -24.97 -0.15
CA LYS A 368 -20.55 -24.55 1.23
C LYS A 368 -20.31 -25.67 2.24
N ALA A 369 -20.75 -26.88 1.90
CA ALA A 369 -20.52 -28.06 2.75
C ALA A 369 -19.03 -28.39 2.87
N ALA A 370 -18.29 -28.33 1.77
CA ALA A 370 -16.84 -28.56 1.77
C ALA A 370 -16.09 -27.52 2.60
N VAL A 371 -16.42 -26.23 2.46
CA VAL A 371 -15.82 -25.16 3.28
C VAL A 371 -16.11 -25.39 4.76
N LYS A 372 -17.37 -25.64 5.13
CA LYS A 372 -17.76 -25.89 6.51
C LYS A 372 -17.08 -27.13 7.11
N GLN A 373 -16.92 -28.19 6.31
CA GLN A 373 -16.21 -29.39 6.73
C GLN A 373 -14.73 -29.07 7.01
N VAL A 374 -14.06 -28.39 6.09
CA VAL A 374 -12.64 -27.99 6.26
C VAL A 374 -12.47 -27.09 7.47
N GLU A 375 -13.34 -26.12 7.70
CA GLU A 375 -13.31 -25.26 8.88
C GLU A 375 -13.48 -26.06 10.18
N ALA A 376 -14.37 -27.04 10.18
CA ALA A 376 -14.56 -27.93 11.34
C ALA A 376 -13.35 -28.82 11.62
N GLU A 377 -12.68 -29.32 10.58
CA GLU A 377 -11.48 -30.15 10.70
C GLU A 377 -10.26 -29.35 11.16
N LEU A 378 -10.11 -28.11 10.70
CA LEU A 378 -9.00 -27.22 11.08
C LEU A 378 -9.19 -26.66 12.50
N GLY A 379 -10.44 -26.41 12.92
CA GLY A 379 -10.77 -25.83 14.23
C GLY A 379 -10.00 -24.51 14.47
N GLU A 380 -9.38 -24.38 15.63
CA GLU A 380 -8.58 -23.19 15.98
C GLU A 380 -7.20 -23.13 15.32
N ASN A 381 -6.79 -24.18 14.60
CA ASN A 381 -5.47 -24.31 14.02
C ASN A 381 -5.42 -24.00 12.53
N GLY A 382 -6.50 -23.53 11.96
CA GLY A 382 -6.57 -23.12 10.56
C GLY A 382 -7.84 -22.36 10.26
N ARG A 383 -7.95 -21.91 9.00
CA ARG A 383 -9.14 -21.22 8.50
C ARG A 383 -9.23 -21.30 6.99
N VAL A 384 -10.41 -21.02 6.47
CA VAL A 384 -10.69 -20.91 5.03
C VAL A 384 -11.08 -19.46 4.71
N VAL A 385 -10.56 -18.93 3.61
CA VAL A 385 -11.06 -17.68 3.01
C VAL A 385 -11.42 -17.96 1.57
N LEU A 386 -12.71 -17.98 1.28
CA LEU A 386 -13.28 -18.12 -0.06
C LEU A 386 -13.93 -16.81 -0.48
N ARG A 387 -13.43 -16.18 -1.54
CA ARG A 387 -13.91 -14.86 -1.98
C ARG A 387 -13.85 -14.66 -3.48
N LYS A 388 -14.66 -13.73 -3.97
CA LYS A 388 -14.58 -13.26 -5.36
C LYS A 388 -13.33 -12.39 -5.57
N SER A 389 -12.73 -12.49 -6.76
CA SER A 389 -11.83 -11.44 -7.24
C SER A 389 -12.65 -10.22 -7.66
N GLY A 390 -12.21 -9.02 -7.28
CA GLY A 390 -12.88 -7.77 -7.68
C GLY A 390 -12.70 -7.45 -9.16
N THR A 391 -11.53 -7.81 -9.73
CA THR A 391 -11.11 -7.41 -11.09
C THR A 391 -11.16 -8.54 -12.11
N GLU A 392 -11.08 -9.80 -11.69
CA GLU A 392 -11.01 -10.97 -12.57
C GLU A 392 -12.25 -11.88 -12.42
N PRO A 393 -12.62 -12.64 -13.44
CA PRO A 393 -13.73 -13.59 -13.38
C PRO A 393 -13.32 -14.90 -12.69
N LEU A 394 -12.86 -14.81 -11.43
CA LEU A 394 -12.39 -15.96 -10.65
C LEU A 394 -12.74 -15.83 -9.16
N LEU A 395 -12.72 -16.96 -8.49
CA LEU A 395 -12.74 -17.09 -7.04
C LEU A 395 -11.31 -17.33 -6.52
N ARG A 396 -11.05 -16.83 -5.33
CA ARG A 396 -9.82 -17.09 -4.59
C ARG A 396 -10.14 -17.99 -3.42
N VAL A 397 -9.50 -19.16 -3.41
CA VAL A 397 -9.60 -20.15 -2.34
C VAL A 397 -8.30 -20.13 -1.56
N MET A 398 -8.35 -19.73 -0.30
CA MET A 398 -7.20 -19.70 0.59
C MET A 398 -7.47 -20.55 1.82
N VAL A 399 -6.49 -21.35 2.18
CA VAL A 399 -6.47 -22.10 3.45
C VAL A 399 -5.19 -21.77 4.20
N GLU A 400 -5.31 -21.51 5.48
CA GLU A 400 -4.21 -21.47 6.44
C GLU A 400 -4.34 -22.66 7.37
N ALA A 401 -3.21 -23.31 7.68
CA ALA A 401 -3.16 -24.48 8.53
C ALA A 401 -1.78 -24.63 9.20
N THR A 402 -1.58 -25.73 9.93
CA THR A 402 -0.32 -26.01 10.66
C THR A 402 0.82 -26.48 9.78
N SER A 403 0.56 -26.89 8.55
CA SER A 403 1.57 -27.32 7.55
C SER A 403 1.15 -26.99 6.13
N ASP A 404 2.14 -26.86 5.24
CA ASP A 404 1.91 -26.61 3.81
C ASP A 404 1.12 -27.75 3.16
N ASP A 405 1.44 -29.01 3.49
CA ASP A 405 0.75 -30.19 2.97
C ASP A 405 -0.75 -30.17 3.34
N LEU A 406 -1.06 -29.81 4.58
CA LEU A 406 -2.45 -29.70 5.02
C LEU A 406 -3.18 -28.55 4.31
N CYS A 407 -2.51 -27.42 4.08
CA CYS A 407 -3.07 -26.32 3.31
C CYS A 407 -3.42 -26.75 1.88
N GLU A 408 -2.49 -27.45 1.20
CA GLU A 408 -2.67 -27.94 -0.17
C GLU A 408 -3.84 -28.93 -0.24
N GLU A 409 -3.87 -29.94 0.65
CA GLU A 409 -4.95 -30.94 0.74
C GLU A 409 -6.32 -30.29 0.87
N LYS A 410 -6.45 -29.31 1.80
CA LYS A 410 -7.73 -28.67 2.09
C LYS A 410 -8.18 -27.69 1.01
N VAL A 411 -7.25 -26.98 0.36
CA VAL A 411 -7.55 -26.16 -0.81
C VAL A 411 -8.08 -27.04 -1.94
N ASP A 412 -7.40 -28.16 -2.23
CA ASP A 412 -7.81 -29.06 -3.29
C ASP A 412 -9.15 -29.74 -3.02
N TYR A 413 -9.44 -30.08 -1.77
CA TYR A 413 -10.74 -30.61 -1.36
C TYR A 413 -11.89 -29.62 -1.69
N ILE A 414 -11.69 -28.32 -1.41
CA ILE A 414 -12.69 -27.29 -1.76
C ILE A 414 -12.83 -27.12 -3.28
N ILE A 415 -11.70 -27.15 -4.00
CA ILE A 415 -11.70 -27.03 -5.47
C ILE A 415 -12.40 -28.24 -6.11
N ASP A 416 -12.22 -29.45 -5.56
CA ASP A 416 -12.94 -30.66 -6.05
C ASP A 416 -14.45 -30.56 -5.83
N ALA A 417 -14.92 -29.93 -4.76
CA ALA A 417 -16.32 -29.62 -4.59
C ALA A 417 -16.82 -28.65 -5.68
N MET A 418 -16.04 -27.63 -6.06
CA MET A 418 -16.36 -26.75 -7.18
C MET A 418 -16.42 -27.48 -8.52
N ARG A 419 -15.59 -28.50 -8.71
CA ARG A 419 -15.59 -29.37 -9.89
C ARG A 419 -16.87 -30.23 -9.95
N LYS A 420 -17.28 -30.83 -8.83
CA LYS A 420 -18.52 -31.61 -8.70
C LYS A 420 -19.77 -30.77 -8.96
N CYS A 421 -19.75 -29.52 -8.56
CA CYS A 421 -20.80 -28.54 -8.83
C CYS A 421 -20.88 -28.14 -10.32
N GLY A 422 -19.93 -28.58 -11.18
CA GLY A 422 -19.95 -28.31 -12.63
C GLY A 422 -19.64 -26.87 -13.02
N LYS A 423 -19.14 -26.05 -12.10
CA LYS A 423 -18.88 -24.61 -12.29
C LYS A 423 -17.41 -24.29 -12.54
N LEU A 424 -16.49 -25.21 -12.28
CA LEU A 424 -15.05 -25.00 -12.45
C LEU A 424 -14.64 -25.05 -13.92
N ILE A 425 -13.93 -24.02 -14.40
CA ILE A 425 -13.34 -23.98 -15.74
C ILE A 425 -11.87 -24.42 -15.66
N ARG A 426 -11.08 -23.74 -14.80
CA ARG A 426 -9.65 -24.07 -14.59
C ARG A 426 -9.13 -23.49 -13.27
N VAL A 427 -8.06 -24.09 -12.77
CA VAL A 427 -7.25 -23.54 -11.68
C VAL A 427 -6.05 -22.82 -12.29
N LYS A 428 -5.73 -21.62 -11.80
CA LYS A 428 -4.55 -20.82 -12.18
C LYS A 428 -3.46 -20.97 -11.10
#